data_5aa838ba0c37118f7fddfd83e98c6524
#
_entry.id   5aa838ba0c37118f7fddfd83e98c6524
#
_cell.length_a   1.000
_cell.length_b   1.000
_cell.length_c   1.000
_cell.angle_alpha   90.00
_cell.angle_beta   90.00
_cell.angle_gamma   90.00
#
_symmetry.space_group_name_H-M   'P 1'
#
loop_
_entity.id
_entity.type
_entity.pdbx_description
1 polymer ?
#
loop_
_entity_poly.entity_id
_entity_poly.type
_entity_poly.pdbx_seq_one_letter_code
_entity_poly.pdbx_strand_id
1 'polypeptide(L)'
;KTIKINVLKKKKPILGICLGMQLLLSGSEENGFCKGLGIIPGNVLPFQKSKRKVHMGWNKVEPVNNNFLISSSAYAYFVHSYVCQPEDETHIIAKTEYGDSFASAIQNQNIMGVQFHPEKSQDYGLNILRNFANASI
;
A
#
# COMPACT_ATOMS: atom_id res chain seq x y z
N LYS A 1 14.62 -0.53 -13.68
CA LYS A 1 15.73 0.45 -13.71
C LYS A 1 15.24 1.88 -13.91
N THR A 2 14.38 2.14 -14.90
CA THR A 2 13.83 3.48 -15.18
C THR A 2 13.01 4.02 -13.99
N ILE A 3 12.18 3.16 -13.37
CA ILE A 3 11.38 3.55 -12.20
C ILE A 3 12.28 4.01 -11.07
N LYS A 4 13.30 3.24 -10.74
CA LYS A 4 14.21 3.58 -9.64
C LYS A 4 14.91 4.92 -9.86
N ILE A 5 15.35 5.19 -11.08
CA ILE A 5 16.01 6.47 -11.42
C ILE A 5 15.05 7.64 -11.19
N ASN A 6 13.82 7.54 -11.70
CA ASN A 6 12.85 8.61 -11.58
C ASN A 6 12.42 8.84 -10.12
N VAL A 7 12.21 7.77 -9.38
CA VAL A 7 11.71 7.84 -8.00
C VAL A 7 12.81 8.22 -7.02
N LEU A 8 13.95 7.56 -7.07
CA LEU A 8 15.02 7.75 -6.08
C LEU A 8 15.89 8.97 -6.37
N LYS A 9 16.27 9.15 -7.62
CA LYS A 9 17.17 10.26 -8.00
C LYS A 9 16.41 11.55 -8.33
N LYS A 10 15.36 11.45 -9.13
CA LYS A 10 14.59 12.63 -9.55
C LYS A 10 13.44 12.98 -8.60
N LYS A 11 13.23 12.16 -7.57
CA LYS A 11 12.19 12.37 -6.54
C LYS A 11 10.77 12.53 -7.09
N LYS A 12 10.48 11.89 -8.21
CA LYS A 12 9.13 11.90 -8.76
C LYS A 12 8.20 11.08 -7.87
N PRO A 13 6.99 11.57 -7.59
CA PRO A 13 6.02 10.78 -6.81
C PRO A 13 5.62 9.52 -7.54
N ILE A 14 5.43 8.44 -6.78
CA ILE A 14 4.90 7.17 -7.29
C ILE A 14 3.85 6.63 -6.34
N LEU A 15 2.76 6.12 -6.91
CA LEU A 15 1.72 5.43 -6.17
C LEU A 15 1.57 4.00 -6.70
N GLY A 16 1.92 3.01 -5.89
CA GLY A 16 1.68 1.61 -6.19
C GLY A 16 0.29 1.19 -5.72
N ILE A 17 -0.50 0.59 -6.61
CA ILE A 17 -1.86 0.16 -6.30
C ILE A 17 -1.91 -1.36 -6.30
N CYS A 18 -2.38 -1.96 -5.20
CA CYS A 18 -2.51 -3.40 -5.00
C CYS A 18 -1.18 -4.12 -5.25
N LEU A 19 -1.04 -4.85 -6.35
CA LEU A 19 0.22 -5.49 -6.73
C LEU A 19 1.35 -4.48 -6.86
N GLY A 20 1.05 -3.27 -7.36
CA GLY A 20 2.02 -2.19 -7.46
C GLY A 20 2.60 -1.78 -6.12
N MET A 21 1.78 -1.74 -5.06
CA MET A 21 2.26 -1.50 -3.70
C MET A 21 3.24 -2.61 -3.28
N GLN A 22 2.87 -3.86 -3.54
CA GLN A 22 3.70 -5.01 -3.16
C GLN A 22 5.04 -4.99 -3.88
N LEU A 23 5.08 -4.55 -5.13
CA LEU A 23 6.30 -4.43 -5.92
C LEU A 23 7.29 -3.39 -5.36
N LEU A 24 6.84 -2.44 -4.55
CA LEU A 24 7.71 -1.44 -3.93
C LEU A 24 8.64 -2.06 -2.88
N LEU A 25 8.26 -3.19 -2.30
CA LEU A 25 8.99 -3.84 -1.22
C LEU A 25 10.18 -4.66 -1.73
N SER A 26 10.97 -5.17 -0.79
CA SER A 26 12.20 -5.92 -1.10
C SER A 26 11.90 -7.25 -1.76
N GLY A 27 10.86 -7.95 -1.31
CA GLY A 27 10.52 -9.26 -1.84
C GLY A 27 9.12 -9.71 -1.47
N SER A 28 8.65 -10.75 -2.16
CA SER A 28 7.33 -11.34 -1.96
C SER A 28 7.45 -12.86 -1.92
N GLU A 29 6.67 -13.48 -1.03
CA GLU A 29 6.58 -14.95 -0.94
C GLU A 29 5.50 -15.52 -1.85
N GLU A 30 4.78 -14.68 -2.60
CA GLU A 30 3.76 -15.16 -3.52
C GLU A 30 4.39 -15.94 -4.66
N ASN A 31 3.91 -17.17 -4.89
CA ASN A 31 4.44 -18.08 -5.94
C ASN A 31 5.95 -18.36 -5.79
N GLY A 32 6.42 -18.55 -4.55
CA GLY A 32 7.84 -18.63 -4.24
C GLY A 32 8.44 -17.24 -4.10
N PHE A 33 9.66 -17.16 -3.59
CA PHE A 33 10.26 -15.85 -3.34
C PHE A 33 10.56 -15.10 -4.64
N CYS A 34 10.03 -13.90 -4.76
CA CYS A 34 10.28 -12.98 -5.88
C CYS A 34 10.80 -11.65 -5.36
N LYS A 35 11.85 -11.13 -6.00
CA LYS A 35 12.41 -9.83 -5.66
C LYS A 35 11.53 -8.69 -6.14
N GLY A 36 11.29 -7.71 -5.27
CA GLY A 36 10.62 -6.47 -5.63
C GLY A 36 11.61 -5.37 -6.02
N LEU A 37 11.13 -4.14 -6.10
CA LEU A 37 11.97 -2.98 -6.40
C LEU A 37 12.88 -2.59 -5.22
N GLY A 38 12.47 -2.95 -3.99
CA GLY A 38 13.27 -2.69 -2.79
C GLY A 38 13.42 -1.21 -2.45
N ILE A 39 12.47 -0.38 -2.85
CA ILE A 39 12.52 1.07 -2.56
C ILE A 39 11.81 1.43 -1.26
N ILE A 40 11.00 0.52 -0.72
CA ILE A 40 10.54 0.53 0.67
C ILE A 40 10.96 -0.83 1.26
N PRO A 41 11.93 -0.89 2.18
CA PRO A 41 12.37 -2.17 2.73
C PRO A 41 11.24 -2.91 3.44
N GLY A 42 11.13 -4.20 3.21
CA GLY A 42 10.12 -5.06 3.80
C GLY A 42 9.77 -6.23 2.90
N ASN A 43 8.84 -7.04 3.37
CA ASN A 43 8.43 -8.26 2.69
C ASN A 43 6.92 -8.31 2.49
N VAL A 44 6.50 -9.04 1.46
CA VAL A 44 5.10 -9.34 1.19
C VAL A 44 4.86 -10.78 1.61
N LEU A 45 3.95 -10.96 2.56
CA LEU A 45 3.71 -12.24 3.23
C LEU A 45 2.22 -12.61 3.16
N PRO A 46 1.87 -13.91 3.25
CA PRO A 46 0.46 -14.30 3.35
C PRO A 46 -0.13 -13.83 4.69
N PHE A 47 -1.45 -13.78 4.78
CA PHE A 47 -2.12 -13.54 6.05
C PHE A 47 -1.67 -14.58 7.07
N GLN A 48 -1.38 -14.15 8.30
CA GLN A 48 -0.84 -15.03 9.34
C GLN A 48 -1.94 -15.62 10.23
N LYS A 49 -2.96 -14.85 10.59
CA LYS A 49 -4.01 -15.21 11.54
C LYS A 49 -5.37 -15.39 10.88
N SER A 50 -5.61 -14.78 9.74
CA SER A 50 -6.89 -14.90 9.06
C SER A 50 -7.13 -16.33 8.61
N LYS A 51 -8.33 -16.83 8.87
CA LYS A 51 -8.77 -18.15 8.39
C LYS A 51 -9.04 -18.14 6.89
N ARG A 52 -9.37 -16.98 6.34
CA ARG A 52 -9.58 -16.81 4.89
C ARG A 52 -8.29 -16.35 4.24
N LYS A 53 -7.93 -16.98 3.14
CA LYS A 53 -6.69 -16.67 2.43
C LYS A 53 -6.85 -15.52 1.46
N VAL A 54 -8.07 -15.16 1.09
CA VAL A 54 -8.35 -14.06 0.18
C VAL A 54 -9.23 -13.05 0.87
N HIS A 55 -8.75 -11.81 0.93
CA HIS A 55 -9.51 -10.66 1.39
C HIS A 55 -10.15 -10.03 0.15
N MET A 56 -11.47 -10.20 -0.02
CA MET A 56 -12.20 -9.66 -1.16
C MET A 56 -13.45 -8.95 -0.66
N GLY A 57 -13.62 -7.70 -1.05
CA GLY A 57 -14.78 -6.90 -0.70
C GLY A 57 -14.42 -5.57 -0.04
N TRP A 58 -15.42 -4.94 0.55
CA TRP A 58 -15.28 -3.65 1.20
C TRP A 58 -14.81 -3.82 2.63
N ASN A 59 -13.82 -3.02 3.02
CA ASN A 59 -13.33 -3.01 4.38
C ASN A 59 -12.78 -1.64 4.74
N LYS A 60 -12.68 -1.36 6.03
CA LYS A 60 -12.35 -0.04 6.53
C LYS A 60 -10.86 0.23 6.49
N VAL A 61 -10.50 1.36 5.93
CA VAL A 61 -9.13 1.90 5.94
C VAL A 61 -9.05 2.93 7.05
N GLU A 62 -8.13 2.75 7.99
CA GLU A 62 -7.95 3.66 9.11
C GLU A 62 -6.55 4.28 9.08
N PRO A 63 -6.45 5.62 8.90
CA PRO A 63 -5.14 6.26 8.98
C PRO A 63 -4.57 6.13 10.38
N VAL A 64 -3.27 5.89 10.48
CA VAL A 64 -2.58 5.76 11.77
C VAL A 64 -1.96 7.07 12.24
N ASN A 65 -1.92 8.07 11.36
CA ASN A 65 -1.38 9.40 11.64
C ASN A 65 -2.02 10.40 10.70
N ASN A 66 -1.69 11.69 10.90
CA ASN A 66 -2.08 12.72 9.94
C ASN A 66 -1.18 12.63 8.72
N ASN A 67 -1.75 12.28 7.59
CA ASN A 67 -1.02 12.26 6.31
C ASN A 67 -1.94 12.79 5.21
N PHE A 68 -1.32 13.30 4.15
CA PHE A 68 -2.09 13.93 3.08
C PHE A 68 -2.79 12.91 2.17
N LEU A 69 -2.27 11.68 2.09
CA LEU A 69 -2.81 10.67 1.18
C LEU A 69 -4.09 10.05 1.75
N ILE A 70 -4.02 9.53 2.98
CA ILE A 70 -5.15 8.91 3.67
C ILE A 70 -5.57 9.84 4.80
N SER A 71 -6.39 10.83 4.47
CA SER A 71 -6.75 11.89 5.43
C SER A 71 -7.94 11.53 6.32
N SER A 72 -8.70 10.48 6.01
CA SER A 72 -9.86 10.08 6.80
C SER A 72 -10.10 8.58 6.69
N SER A 73 -10.90 8.04 7.63
CA SER A 73 -11.36 6.65 7.60
C SER A 73 -12.56 6.51 6.67
N ALA A 74 -12.56 5.46 5.87
CA ALA A 74 -13.74 5.05 5.09
C ALA A 74 -13.53 3.64 4.58
N TYR A 75 -14.55 3.09 3.93
CA TYR A 75 -14.48 1.76 3.32
C TYR A 75 -13.92 1.85 1.92
N ALA A 76 -13.04 0.91 1.59
CA ALA A 76 -12.42 0.78 0.28
C ALA A 76 -12.55 -0.67 -0.19
N TYR A 77 -12.38 -0.90 -1.49
CA TYR A 77 -12.50 -2.23 -2.08
C TYR A 77 -11.14 -2.93 -2.14
N PHE A 78 -11.10 -4.14 -1.57
CA PHE A 78 -9.89 -4.98 -1.52
C PHE A 78 -10.08 -6.26 -2.32
N VAL A 79 -9.02 -6.72 -2.94
CA VAL A 79 -8.92 -8.09 -3.47
C VAL A 79 -7.44 -8.48 -3.49
N HIS A 80 -7.01 -9.22 -2.46
CA HIS A 80 -5.62 -9.64 -2.33
C HIS A 80 -5.51 -10.82 -1.35
N SER A 81 -4.41 -11.55 -1.43
CA SER A 81 -4.12 -12.68 -0.54
C SER A 81 -2.85 -12.48 0.27
N TYR A 82 -2.05 -11.48 -0.09
CA TYR A 82 -0.79 -11.19 0.57
C TYR A 82 -0.80 -9.76 1.08
N VAL A 83 -0.02 -9.51 2.13
CA VAL A 83 0.05 -8.21 2.80
C VAL A 83 1.49 -7.73 2.85
N CYS A 84 1.66 -6.41 2.80
CA CYS A 84 2.96 -5.79 2.93
C CYS A 84 3.35 -5.64 4.39
N GLN A 85 4.60 -5.99 4.70
CA GLN A 85 5.16 -5.81 6.03
C GLN A 85 6.45 -5.01 5.93
N PRO A 86 6.37 -3.67 5.98
CA PRO A 86 7.56 -2.82 5.97
C PRO A 86 8.44 -3.10 7.19
N GLU A 87 9.76 -3.05 7.01
CA GLU A 87 10.70 -3.16 8.13
C GLU A 87 10.56 -2.00 9.10
N ASP A 88 10.31 -0.80 8.57
CA ASP A 88 10.11 0.41 9.36
C ASP A 88 8.62 0.69 9.48
N GLU A 89 8.07 0.53 10.67
CA GLU A 89 6.64 0.73 10.92
C GLU A 89 6.19 2.16 10.69
N THR A 90 7.10 3.13 10.72
CA THR A 90 6.75 4.53 10.43
C THR A 90 6.35 4.73 8.96
N HIS A 91 6.67 3.78 8.10
CA HIS A 91 6.22 3.80 6.70
C HIS A 91 4.75 3.39 6.55
N ILE A 92 4.13 2.83 7.57
CA ILE A 92 2.70 2.47 7.53
C ILE A 92 1.88 3.71 7.83
N ILE A 93 1.01 4.11 6.90
CA ILE A 93 0.17 5.30 7.06
C ILE A 93 -1.31 4.98 7.25
N ALA A 94 -1.73 3.75 6.97
CA ALA A 94 -3.08 3.28 7.26
C ALA A 94 -3.08 1.77 7.47
N LYS A 95 -4.03 1.31 8.30
CA LYS A 95 -4.22 -0.10 8.63
C LYS A 95 -5.65 -0.55 8.41
N THR A 96 -5.82 -1.85 8.18
CA THR A 96 -7.12 -2.50 8.01
C THR A 96 -7.10 -3.84 8.75
N GLU A 97 -8.25 -4.22 9.30
CA GLU A 97 -8.39 -5.48 10.04
C GLU A 97 -9.05 -6.55 9.17
N TYR A 98 -8.44 -7.72 9.10
CA TYR A 98 -9.00 -8.89 8.41
C TYR A 98 -8.47 -10.17 9.06
N GLY A 99 -8.79 -10.40 10.35
CA GLY A 99 -8.12 -11.43 11.15
C GLY A 99 -6.73 -10.99 11.58
N ASP A 100 -5.97 -10.46 10.67
CA ASP A 100 -4.72 -9.76 10.92
C ASP A 100 -4.95 -8.25 10.81
N SER A 101 -4.20 -7.47 11.59
CA SER A 101 -4.06 -6.03 11.31
C SER A 101 -2.96 -5.87 10.29
N PHE A 102 -3.26 -5.33 9.13
CA PHE A 102 -2.26 -5.21 8.07
C PHE A 102 -2.17 -3.78 7.54
N ALA A 103 -1.02 -3.47 6.92
CA ALA A 103 -0.80 -2.17 6.29
C ALA A 103 -1.65 -2.06 5.02
N SER A 104 -2.66 -1.20 5.03
CA SER A 104 -3.48 -0.93 3.85
C SER A 104 -2.94 0.23 3.01
N ALA A 105 -2.04 1.05 3.58
CA ALA A 105 -1.31 2.07 2.85
C ALA A 105 0.06 2.30 3.49
N ILE A 106 1.05 2.58 2.65
CA ILE A 106 2.43 2.83 3.06
C ILE A 106 2.95 4.07 2.36
N GLN A 107 3.94 4.73 2.99
CA GLN A 107 4.61 5.88 2.39
C GLN A 107 6.02 6.06 2.95
N ASN A 108 6.95 6.32 2.05
CA ASN A 108 8.28 6.82 2.38
C ASN A 108 8.57 7.99 1.45
N GLN A 109 8.37 9.22 1.95
CA GLN A 109 8.56 10.46 1.19
C GLN A 109 7.68 10.47 -0.09
N ASN A 110 8.30 10.46 -1.27
CA ASN A 110 7.61 10.48 -2.56
C ASN A 110 7.10 9.11 -3.02
N ILE A 111 7.34 8.07 -2.23
CA ILE A 111 6.99 6.68 -2.58
C ILE A 111 5.78 6.28 -1.75
N MET A 112 4.66 5.97 -2.40
CA MET A 112 3.40 5.65 -1.75
C MET A 112 2.79 4.39 -2.32
N GLY A 113 2.02 3.68 -1.49
CA GLY A 113 1.32 2.49 -1.92
C GLY A 113 0.01 2.30 -1.17
N VAL A 114 -1.00 1.75 -1.85
CA VAL A 114 -2.27 1.35 -1.25
C VAL A 114 -2.59 -0.08 -1.66
N GLN A 115 -3.09 -0.87 -0.69
CA GLN A 115 -3.43 -2.27 -0.95
C GLN A 115 -4.79 -2.40 -1.65
N PHE A 116 -5.70 -1.50 -1.35
CA PHE A 116 -7.02 -1.47 -1.97
C PHE A 116 -6.95 -0.87 -3.37
N HIS A 117 -8.08 -0.95 -4.09
CA HIS A 117 -8.23 -0.37 -5.42
C HIS A 117 -8.97 0.96 -5.33
N PRO A 118 -8.27 2.12 -5.36
CA PRO A 118 -8.95 3.42 -5.30
C PRO A 118 -9.94 3.61 -6.45
N GLU A 119 -9.59 3.11 -7.64
CA GLU A 119 -10.45 3.21 -8.81
C GLU A 119 -11.79 2.47 -8.64
N LYS A 120 -11.85 1.53 -7.68
CA LYS A 120 -13.07 0.76 -7.34
C LYS A 120 -13.68 1.18 -6.01
N SER A 121 -13.19 2.23 -5.39
CA SER A 121 -13.57 2.63 -4.04
C SER A 121 -14.38 3.93 -4.01
N GLN A 122 -15.10 4.23 -5.09
CA GLN A 122 -16.01 5.36 -5.21
C GLN A 122 -15.35 6.70 -4.86
N ASP A 123 -16.05 7.61 -4.20
CA ASP A 123 -15.52 8.95 -3.90
C ASP A 123 -14.31 8.93 -2.98
N TYR A 124 -14.27 8.01 -2.03
CA TYR A 124 -13.13 7.87 -1.13
C TYR A 124 -11.85 7.58 -1.93
N GLY A 125 -11.93 6.61 -2.85
CA GLY A 125 -10.80 6.27 -3.70
C GLY A 125 -10.41 7.41 -4.63
N LEU A 126 -11.38 8.09 -5.20
CA LEU A 126 -11.14 9.24 -6.07
C LEU A 126 -10.43 10.37 -5.32
N ASN A 127 -10.80 10.62 -4.08
CA ASN A 127 -10.14 11.62 -3.25
C ASN A 127 -8.68 11.26 -2.97
N ILE A 128 -8.39 9.97 -2.75
CA ILE A 128 -7.02 9.50 -2.56
C ILE A 128 -6.19 9.75 -3.83
N LEU A 129 -6.74 9.44 -5.00
CA LEU A 129 -6.05 9.70 -6.27
C LEU A 129 -5.82 11.20 -6.47
N ARG A 130 -6.77 12.05 -6.09
CA ARG A 130 -6.58 13.51 -6.12
C ARG A 130 -5.50 13.96 -5.16
N ASN A 131 -5.47 13.41 -3.96
CA ASN A 131 -4.45 13.73 -2.98
C ASN A 131 -3.06 13.40 -3.53
N PHE A 132 -2.92 12.24 -4.16
CA PHE A 132 -1.67 11.86 -4.80
C PHE A 132 -1.29 12.82 -5.94
N ALA A 133 -2.26 13.14 -6.81
CA ALA A 133 -2.00 14.02 -7.95
C ALA A 133 -1.57 15.43 -7.52
N ASN A 134 -2.03 15.87 -6.35
CA ASN A 134 -1.70 17.19 -5.79
C ASN A 134 -0.51 17.16 -4.83
N ALA A 135 0.18 16.03 -4.72
CA ALA A 135 1.31 15.89 -3.80
C ALA A 135 2.44 16.86 -4.16
N SER A 136 2.83 17.67 -3.18
CA SER A 136 4.00 18.57 -3.28
C SER A 136 5.14 17.95 -2.48
N ILE A 137 5.94 17.17 -3.17
CA ILE A 137 7.04 16.44 -2.53
C ILE A 137 8.36 16.82 -3.18
#